data_44f34efb96e9d851aca33b114acddb14
#
_entry.id   44f34efb96e9d851aca33b114acddb14
#
_cell.length_a   1.000
_cell.length_b   1.000
_cell.length_c   1.000
_cell.angle_alpha   90.00
_cell.angle_beta   90.00
_cell.angle_gamma   90.00
#
_symmetry.space_group_name_H-M   'P 1'
#
loop_
_entity.id
_entity.type
_entity.pdbx_description
1 polymer ?
#
loop_
_entity_poly.entity_id
_entity_poly.type
_entity_poly.pdbx_seq_one_letter_code
_entity_poly.pdbx_strand_id
1 'polypeptide(L)'
;GARALYMGIIGDTNRFMYRSTDARTFKAASYLLESGINIEEIYQTMYLREEKDLKVTQFILNNYKVNGKVAYYILKDEDLIELGISREEGSSYVNTLANVKEFEVWCAITENTKDNVYRVSIRSRNAIINEVAAKFGGGGHALASGATLTSLNQLEDLLSSLHDAISMI
;
A
#
# COMPACT_ATOMS: atom_id res chain seq x y z
N GLY A 1 -15.08 -22.25 -5.75
CA GLY A 1 -16.09 -21.95 -6.74
C GLY A 1 -16.12 -20.46 -7.11
N ALA A 2 -17.22 -20.04 -7.72
CA ALA A 2 -17.42 -18.70 -8.28
C ALA A 2 -17.10 -17.56 -7.29
N ARG A 3 -17.48 -17.69 -6.01
CA ARG A 3 -17.19 -16.71 -4.96
C ARG A 3 -15.67 -16.44 -4.83
N ALA A 4 -14.85 -17.47 -4.74
CA ALA A 4 -13.41 -17.32 -4.61
C ALA A 4 -12.76 -16.67 -5.84
N LEU A 5 -13.23 -17.03 -7.04
CA LEU A 5 -12.77 -16.42 -8.29
C LEU A 5 -13.15 -14.94 -8.37
N TYR A 6 -14.38 -14.61 -7.97
CA TYR A 6 -14.81 -13.21 -7.93
C TYR A 6 -14.01 -12.39 -6.91
N MET A 7 -13.75 -12.93 -5.71
CA MET A 7 -12.86 -12.30 -4.72
C MET A 7 -11.45 -12.08 -5.28
N GLY A 8 -10.92 -13.05 -6.03
CA GLY A 8 -9.63 -12.92 -6.72
C GLY A 8 -9.63 -11.76 -7.72
N ILE A 9 -10.67 -11.67 -8.57
CA ILE A 9 -10.81 -10.55 -9.52
C ILE A 9 -10.84 -9.21 -8.80
N ILE A 10 -11.66 -9.08 -7.75
CA ILE A 10 -11.76 -7.82 -6.97
C ILE A 10 -10.41 -7.45 -6.35
N GLY A 11 -9.70 -8.42 -5.76
CA GLY A 11 -8.40 -8.18 -5.13
C GLY A 11 -7.34 -7.78 -6.14
N ASP A 12 -7.21 -8.52 -7.24
CA ASP A 12 -6.20 -8.30 -8.27
C ASP A 12 -6.40 -7.02 -9.08
N THR A 13 -7.64 -6.59 -9.24
CA THR A 13 -8.01 -5.38 -9.97
C THR A 13 -8.23 -4.15 -9.08
N ASN A 14 -8.05 -4.29 -7.77
CA ASN A 14 -8.45 -3.28 -6.79
C ASN A 14 -9.87 -2.75 -7.07
N ARG A 15 -10.84 -3.66 -7.07
CA ARG A 15 -12.25 -3.32 -7.35
C ARG A 15 -12.46 -2.72 -8.74
N PHE A 16 -11.82 -3.29 -9.74
CA PHE A 16 -11.85 -2.86 -11.14
C PHE A 16 -11.22 -1.48 -11.42
N MET A 17 -10.38 -0.97 -10.53
CA MET A 17 -9.75 0.35 -10.69
C MET A 17 -8.35 0.31 -11.30
N TYR A 18 -7.69 -0.86 -11.33
CA TYR A 18 -6.35 -0.95 -11.91
C TYR A 18 -6.40 -0.98 -13.45
N ARG A 19 -5.30 -0.54 -14.08
CA ARG A 19 -5.13 -0.49 -15.55
C ARG A 19 -5.23 -1.86 -16.24
N SER A 20 -5.04 -2.95 -15.49
CA SER A 20 -5.23 -4.33 -15.96
C SER A 20 -6.69 -4.70 -16.20
N THR A 21 -7.63 -3.89 -15.71
CA THR A 21 -9.07 -4.12 -15.88
C THR A 21 -9.49 -3.79 -17.31
N ASP A 22 -10.03 -4.78 -18.01
CA ASP A 22 -10.54 -4.64 -19.38
C ASP A 22 -11.95 -5.24 -19.53
N ALA A 23 -12.48 -5.23 -20.74
CA ALA A 23 -13.79 -5.78 -21.05
C ALA A 23 -13.90 -7.29 -20.75
N ARG A 24 -12.80 -8.05 -20.80
CA ARG A 24 -12.79 -9.48 -20.47
C ARG A 24 -12.94 -9.68 -18.97
N THR A 25 -12.33 -8.82 -18.16
CA THR A 25 -12.46 -8.82 -16.70
C THR A 25 -13.93 -8.63 -16.30
N PHE A 26 -14.61 -7.66 -16.91
CA PHE A 26 -16.04 -7.43 -16.64
C PHE A 26 -16.94 -8.59 -17.13
N LYS A 27 -16.64 -9.19 -18.29
CA LYS A 27 -17.37 -10.37 -18.76
C LYS A 27 -17.20 -11.57 -17.82
N ALA A 28 -15.98 -11.81 -17.34
CA ALA A 28 -15.71 -12.85 -16.34
C ALA A 28 -16.48 -12.61 -15.04
N ALA A 29 -16.46 -11.37 -14.55
CA ALA A 29 -17.21 -10.97 -13.36
C ALA A 29 -18.72 -11.18 -13.56
N SER A 30 -19.27 -10.76 -14.70
CA SER A 30 -20.69 -10.98 -15.05
C SER A 30 -21.06 -12.45 -15.03
N TYR A 31 -20.27 -13.31 -15.68
CA TYR A 31 -20.50 -14.75 -15.69
C TYR A 31 -20.51 -15.36 -14.28
N LEU A 32 -19.60 -14.90 -13.41
CA LEU A 32 -19.56 -15.38 -12.03
C LEU A 32 -20.79 -14.95 -11.23
N LEU A 33 -21.34 -13.77 -11.52
CA LEU A 33 -22.57 -13.25 -10.89
C LEU A 33 -23.81 -14.08 -11.27
N GLU A 34 -23.86 -14.59 -12.50
CA GLU A 34 -24.95 -15.46 -12.96
C GLU A 34 -25.07 -16.75 -12.12
N SER A 35 -24.01 -17.15 -11.44
CA SER A 35 -24.04 -18.28 -10.50
C SER A 35 -24.70 -17.97 -9.14
N GLY A 36 -25.23 -16.76 -8.94
CA GLY A 36 -25.99 -16.38 -7.76
C GLY A 36 -25.13 -16.04 -6.54
N ILE A 37 -23.85 -15.66 -6.74
CA ILE A 37 -22.99 -15.18 -5.63
C ILE A 37 -23.51 -13.85 -5.08
N ASN A 38 -23.43 -13.67 -3.77
CA ASN A 38 -23.81 -12.43 -3.10
C ASN A 38 -22.61 -11.48 -3.05
N ILE A 39 -22.68 -10.39 -3.84
CA ILE A 39 -21.62 -9.37 -3.91
C ILE A 39 -21.45 -8.67 -2.57
N GLU A 40 -22.53 -8.32 -1.90
CA GLU A 40 -22.49 -7.59 -0.64
C GLU A 40 -21.73 -8.37 0.43
N GLU A 41 -22.00 -9.68 0.59
CA GLU A 41 -21.26 -10.56 1.50
C GLU A 41 -19.77 -10.65 1.14
N ILE A 42 -19.45 -10.67 -0.16
CA ILE A 42 -18.07 -10.70 -0.62
C ILE A 42 -17.34 -9.41 -0.20
N TYR A 43 -17.94 -8.25 -0.45
CA TYR A 43 -17.34 -6.97 -0.08
C TYR A 43 -17.24 -6.80 1.43
N GLN A 44 -18.23 -7.23 2.20
CA GLN A 44 -18.14 -7.27 3.66
C GLN A 44 -16.99 -8.17 4.13
N THR A 45 -16.85 -9.35 3.55
CA THR A 45 -15.75 -10.26 3.90
C THR A 45 -14.37 -9.65 3.63
N MET A 46 -14.23 -8.89 2.53
CA MET A 46 -12.92 -8.37 2.07
C MET A 46 -12.57 -7.00 2.65
N TYR A 47 -13.57 -6.17 2.98
CA TYR A 47 -13.34 -4.73 3.20
C TYR A 47 -13.96 -4.17 4.49
N LEU A 48 -14.66 -4.98 5.30
CA LEU A 48 -15.02 -4.52 6.64
C LEU A 48 -13.76 -4.23 7.45
N ARG A 49 -13.80 -3.10 8.13
CA ARG A 49 -12.71 -2.62 8.99
C ARG A 49 -13.09 -2.81 10.44
N GLU A 50 -12.11 -3.10 11.26
CA GLU A 50 -12.28 -3.08 12.71
C GLU A 50 -12.23 -1.64 13.23
N GLU A 51 -12.78 -1.38 14.41
CA GLU A 51 -12.74 -0.04 15.03
C GLU A 51 -11.29 0.43 15.24
N LYS A 52 -10.37 -0.50 15.55
CA LYS A 52 -8.94 -0.17 15.68
C LYS A 52 -8.35 0.48 14.41
N ASP A 53 -8.86 0.11 13.20
CA ASP A 53 -8.39 0.67 11.94
C ASP A 53 -8.65 2.17 11.83
N LEU A 54 -9.68 2.68 12.51
CA LEU A 54 -9.96 4.12 12.57
C LEU A 54 -8.92 4.84 13.41
N LYS A 55 -8.48 4.24 14.53
CA LYS A 55 -7.42 4.80 15.38
C LYS A 55 -6.08 4.84 14.65
N VAL A 56 -5.74 3.74 13.95
CA VAL A 56 -4.52 3.68 13.12
C VAL A 56 -4.57 4.72 12.02
N THR A 57 -5.71 4.84 11.32
CA THR A 57 -5.91 5.86 10.28
C THR A 57 -5.73 7.27 10.85
N GLN A 58 -6.33 7.57 12.00
CA GLN A 58 -6.19 8.86 12.67
C GLN A 58 -4.73 9.15 13.03
N PHE A 59 -4.01 8.15 13.58
CA PHE A 59 -2.59 8.29 13.90
C PHE A 59 -1.78 8.64 12.64
N ILE A 60 -1.98 7.91 11.55
CA ILE A 60 -1.29 8.16 10.28
C ILE A 60 -1.58 9.57 9.77
N LEU A 61 -2.85 9.99 9.75
CA LEU A 61 -3.24 11.31 9.26
C LEU A 61 -2.73 12.46 10.12
N ASN A 62 -2.49 12.23 11.41
CA ASN A 62 -1.89 13.23 12.30
C ASN A 62 -0.36 13.29 12.19
N ASN A 63 0.30 12.24 11.69
CA ASN A 63 1.76 12.09 11.75
C ASN A 63 2.44 11.93 10.39
N TYR A 64 1.68 11.89 9.27
CA TYR A 64 2.32 11.80 7.96
C TYR A 64 3.12 13.07 7.65
N LYS A 65 4.14 12.90 6.83
CA LYS A 65 5.02 13.96 6.35
C LYS A 65 4.97 14.01 4.83
N VAL A 66 5.27 15.18 4.29
CA VAL A 66 5.32 15.40 2.85
C VAL A 66 6.67 16.01 2.50
N ASN A 67 7.31 15.43 1.50
CA ASN A 67 8.50 15.97 0.86
C ASN A 67 8.21 16.05 -0.65
N GLY A 68 7.94 17.25 -1.14
CA GLY A 68 7.51 17.47 -2.52
C GLY A 68 6.24 16.69 -2.88
N LYS A 69 6.36 15.74 -3.82
CA LYS A 69 5.27 14.85 -4.24
C LYS A 69 5.30 13.47 -3.55
N VAL A 70 6.16 13.30 -2.56
CA VAL A 70 6.27 12.07 -1.76
C VAL A 70 5.65 12.29 -0.40
N ALA A 71 4.64 11.50 -0.05
CA ALA A 71 4.07 11.46 1.29
C ALA A 71 4.53 10.19 2.02
N TYR A 72 4.78 10.28 3.32
CA TYR A 72 5.18 9.12 4.11
C TYR A 72 4.80 9.26 5.57
N TYR A 73 4.70 8.13 6.25
CA TYR A 73 4.60 8.07 7.70
C TYR A 73 5.59 7.05 8.24
N ILE A 74 5.93 7.20 9.51
CA ILE A 74 6.80 6.29 10.24
C ILE A 74 6.01 5.73 11.41
N LEU A 75 5.98 4.41 11.55
CA LEU A 75 5.48 3.70 12.71
C LEU A 75 6.68 3.07 13.44
N LYS A 76 6.92 3.52 14.65
CA LYS A 76 7.89 2.91 15.54
C LYS A 76 7.29 1.71 16.25
N ASP A 77 8.13 0.84 16.81
CA ASP A 77 7.64 -0.30 17.59
C ASP A 77 6.75 0.13 18.77
N GLU A 78 7.04 1.29 19.40
CA GLU A 78 6.20 1.88 20.46
C GLU A 78 4.80 2.26 19.95
N ASP A 79 4.70 2.84 18.75
CA ASP A 79 3.43 3.21 18.11
C ASP A 79 2.60 1.95 17.78
N LEU A 80 3.26 0.89 17.29
CA LEU A 80 2.59 -0.38 16.98
C LEU A 80 1.96 -1.00 18.23
N ILE A 81 2.69 -0.96 19.37
CA ILE A 81 2.20 -1.45 20.65
C ILE A 81 1.00 -0.62 21.13
N GLU A 82 1.08 0.72 21.08
CA GLU A 82 0.00 1.62 21.49
C GLU A 82 -1.25 1.43 20.62
N LEU A 83 -1.07 1.25 19.32
CA LEU A 83 -2.16 1.04 18.37
C LEU A 83 -2.72 -0.39 18.38
N GLY A 84 -2.03 -1.34 19.04
CA GLY A 84 -2.44 -2.74 19.12
C GLY A 84 -2.38 -3.46 17.78
N ILE A 85 -1.40 -3.14 16.94
CA ILE A 85 -1.20 -3.74 15.61
C ILE A 85 0.17 -4.38 15.46
N SER A 86 0.26 -5.36 14.57
CA SER A 86 1.53 -5.96 14.17
C SER A 86 2.29 -5.09 13.17
N ARG A 87 3.56 -5.42 12.91
CA ARG A 87 4.37 -4.74 11.89
C ARG A 87 3.81 -4.93 10.49
N GLU A 88 3.29 -6.13 10.21
CA GLU A 88 2.65 -6.48 8.94
C GLU A 88 1.38 -5.64 8.74
N GLU A 89 0.56 -5.52 9.77
CA GLU A 89 -0.62 -4.64 9.75
C GLU A 89 -0.20 -3.18 9.51
N GLY A 90 0.82 -2.67 10.21
CA GLY A 90 1.33 -1.31 10.01
C GLY A 90 1.68 -1.00 8.56
N SER A 91 2.32 -1.94 7.87
CA SER A 91 2.66 -1.83 6.45
C SER A 91 1.42 -1.86 5.53
N SER A 92 0.34 -2.54 5.93
CA SER A 92 -0.89 -2.66 5.13
C SER A 92 -1.66 -1.35 5.00
N TYR A 93 -1.49 -0.42 5.94
CA TYR A 93 -2.13 0.90 5.92
C TYR A 93 -1.49 1.89 4.94
N VAL A 94 -0.49 1.49 4.16
CA VAL A 94 0.21 2.38 3.20
C VAL A 94 -0.78 3.15 2.31
N ASN A 95 -1.89 2.54 1.91
CA ASN A 95 -2.90 3.16 1.07
C ASN A 95 -3.80 4.19 1.80
N THR A 96 -3.59 4.44 3.10
CA THR A 96 -4.24 5.57 3.79
C THR A 96 -3.88 6.91 3.13
N LEU A 97 -2.70 7.03 2.54
CA LEU A 97 -2.24 8.22 1.82
C LEU A 97 -2.51 8.16 0.30
N ALA A 98 -3.20 7.12 -0.18
CA ALA A 98 -3.52 6.96 -1.59
C ALA A 98 -4.57 7.98 -2.07
N ASN A 99 -4.59 8.21 -3.39
CA ASN A 99 -5.61 9.03 -4.07
C ASN A 99 -5.65 10.51 -3.64
N VAL A 100 -4.59 11.02 -3.05
CA VAL A 100 -4.38 12.45 -2.80
C VAL A 100 -3.72 13.06 -4.04
N LYS A 101 -4.32 14.10 -4.61
CA LYS A 101 -3.91 14.70 -5.90
C LYS A 101 -2.45 15.13 -5.91
N GLU A 102 -1.97 15.66 -4.80
CA GLU A 102 -0.63 16.21 -4.62
C GLU A 102 0.44 15.12 -4.48
N PHE A 103 0.05 13.87 -4.16
CA PHE A 103 1.00 12.79 -3.92
C PHE A 103 1.15 11.89 -5.16
N GLU A 104 2.36 11.78 -5.67
CA GLU A 104 2.72 10.84 -6.74
C GLU A 104 3.21 9.50 -6.16
N VAL A 105 3.95 9.56 -5.06
CA VAL A 105 4.47 8.40 -4.32
C VAL A 105 4.06 8.51 -2.85
N TRP A 106 3.73 7.38 -2.23
CA TRP A 106 3.48 7.33 -0.79
C TRP A 106 4.10 6.10 -0.15
N CYS A 107 4.59 6.25 1.09
CA CYS A 107 5.33 5.23 1.80
C CYS A 107 4.82 5.01 3.22
N ALA A 108 4.81 3.74 3.63
CA ALA A 108 4.73 3.32 5.02
C ALA A 108 6.12 2.84 5.47
N ILE A 109 6.67 3.44 6.50
CA ILE A 109 7.97 3.09 7.08
C ILE A 109 7.70 2.50 8.46
N THR A 110 7.99 1.22 8.65
CA THR A 110 7.70 0.51 9.90
C THR A 110 8.99 0.03 10.53
N GLU A 111 9.23 0.44 11.77
CA GLU A 111 10.39 0.02 12.53
C GLU A 111 10.32 -1.48 12.86
N ASN A 112 11.48 -2.12 12.83
CA ASN A 112 11.64 -3.49 13.28
C ASN A 112 12.92 -3.54 14.16
N THR A 113 12.76 -3.28 15.43
CA THR A 113 13.87 -3.29 16.40
C THR A 113 14.50 -4.67 16.56
N LYS A 114 13.74 -5.75 16.33
CA LYS A 114 14.24 -7.12 16.39
C LYS A 114 15.32 -7.38 15.34
N ASP A 115 15.11 -6.90 14.11
CA ASP A 115 16.05 -7.06 12.99
C ASP A 115 16.95 -5.82 12.82
N ASN A 116 16.72 -4.77 13.64
CA ASN A 116 17.40 -3.48 13.58
C ASN A 116 17.32 -2.82 12.18
N VAL A 117 16.13 -2.78 11.61
CA VAL A 117 15.84 -2.20 10.30
C VAL A 117 14.50 -1.46 10.29
N TYR A 118 14.27 -0.73 9.20
CA TYR A 118 12.96 -0.14 8.86
C TYR A 118 12.47 -0.78 7.57
N ARG A 119 11.28 -1.39 7.62
CA ARG A 119 10.62 -1.92 6.43
C ARG A 119 9.82 -0.82 5.76
N VAL A 120 9.99 -0.66 4.46
CA VAL A 120 9.33 0.39 3.70
C VAL A 120 8.41 -0.24 2.67
N SER A 121 7.12 0.06 2.75
CA SER A 121 6.17 -0.19 1.68
C SER A 121 6.05 1.06 0.83
N ILE A 122 6.29 0.95 -0.47
CA ILE A 122 6.27 2.07 -1.41
C ILE A 122 5.14 1.84 -2.42
N ARG A 123 4.37 2.86 -2.68
CA ARG A 123 3.31 2.88 -3.69
C ARG A 123 3.47 4.11 -4.57
N SER A 124 3.11 3.99 -5.83
CA SER A 124 3.18 5.08 -6.78
C SER A 124 1.94 5.10 -7.67
N ARG A 125 1.59 6.28 -8.13
CA ARG A 125 0.53 6.47 -9.14
C ARG A 125 1.03 6.16 -10.55
N ASN A 126 2.18 6.68 -10.93
CA ASN A 126 2.74 6.54 -12.27
C ASN A 126 4.25 6.29 -12.29
N ALA A 127 5.00 6.82 -11.31
CA ALA A 127 6.45 6.69 -11.26
C ALA A 127 6.88 5.23 -11.03
N ILE A 128 7.87 4.76 -11.77
CA ILE A 128 8.42 3.41 -11.62
C ILE A 128 9.35 3.37 -10.41
N ILE A 129 8.95 2.63 -9.37
CA ILE A 129 9.61 2.62 -8.07
C ILE A 129 10.34 1.33 -7.71
N ASN A 130 10.17 0.26 -8.47
CA ASN A 130 10.83 -1.02 -8.17
C ASN A 130 12.36 -0.95 -8.29
N GLU A 131 12.88 -0.13 -9.19
CA GLU A 131 14.32 0.11 -9.30
C GLU A 131 14.86 0.90 -8.11
N VAL A 132 14.08 1.85 -7.60
CA VAL A 132 14.42 2.55 -6.36
C VAL A 132 14.44 1.58 -5.20
N ALA A 133 13.40 0.75 -5.04
CA ALA A 133 13.33 -0.26 -3.99
C ALA A 133 14.52 -1.22 -4.01
N ALA A 134 14.99 -1.62 -5.19
CA ALA A 134 16.15 -2.50 -5.36
C ALA A 134 17.45 -1.88 -4.81
N LYS A 135 17.64 -0.57 -4.92
CA LYS A 135 18.81 0.13 -4.34
C LYS A 135 18.86 0.03 -2.81
N PHE A 136 17.70 -0.17 -2.17
CA PHE A 136 17.55 -0.31 -0.72
C PHE A 136 17.22 -1.75 -0.31
N GLY A 137 17.78 -2.74 -1.01
CA GLY A 137 17.69 -4.16 -0.64
C GLY A 137 16.27 -4.74 -0.73
N GLY A 138 15.45 -4.17 -1.60
CA GLY A 138 14.07 -4.58 -1.80
C GLY A 138 13.74 -4.90 -3.25
N GLY A 139 12.47 -4.72 -3.62
CA GLY A 139 11.95 -4.98 -4.96
C GLY A 139 10.43 -5.03 -4.97
N GLY A 140 9.88 -5.49 -6.08
CA GLY A 140 8.43 -5.61 -6.27
C GLY A 140 8.00 -5.22 -7.68
N HIS A 141 6.75 -4.78 -7.80
CA HIS A 141 6.17 -4.32 -9.06
C HIS A 141 6.49 -2.84 -9.32
N ALA A 142 6.36 -2.42 -10.57
CA ALA A 142 6.66 -1.05 -11.01
C ALA A 142 6.02 0.04 -10.13
N LEU A 143 4.77 -0.16 -9.67
CA LEU A 143 4.01 0.81 -8.87
C LEU A 143 3.76 0.39 -7.42
N ALA A 144 4.27 -0.78 -7.00
CA ALA A 144 4.10 -1.32 -5.65
C ALA A 144 5.30 -2.15 -5.26
N SER A 145 6.16 -1.62 -4.42
CA SER A 145 7.43 -2.23 -4.04
C SER A 145 7.67 -2.12 -2.54
N GLY A 146 8.60 -2.93 -2.05
CA GLY A 146 9.10 -2.85 -0.68
C GLY A 146 10.59 -2.60 -0.66
N ALA A 147 11.09 -1.94 0.36
CA ALA A 147 12.50 -1.68 0.60
C ALA A 147 12.85 -1.89 2.08
N THR A 148 14.12 -1.89 2.39
CA THR A 148 14.62 -2.00 3.76
C THR A 148 15.68 -0.94 3.99
N LEU A 149 15.49 -0.10 5.01
CA LEU A 149 16.51 0.82 5.47
C LEU A 149 17.18 0.23 6.73
N THR A 150 18.50 0.29 6.77
CA THR A 150 19.27 -0.13 7.94
C THR A 150 19.34 0.96 9.02
N SER A 151 18.97 2.19 8.67
CA SER A 151 18.89 3.35 9.56
C SER A 151 17.97 4.40 8.93
N LEU A 152 17.32 5.22 9.77
CA LEU A 152 16.57 6.39 9.30
C LEU A 152 17.46 7.44 8.62
N ASN A 153 18.77 7.39 8.78
CA ASN A 153 19.70 8.27 8.05
C ASN A 153 19.61 8.04 6.51
N GLN A 154 19.18 6.85 6.08
CA GLN A 154 18.96 6.54 4.66
C GLN A 154 17.65 7.10 4.10
N LEU A 155 16.81 7.71 4.94
CA LEU A 155 15.50 8.22 4.49
C LEU A 155 15.66 9.33 3.45
N GLU A 156 16.60 10.25 3.65
CA GLU A 156 16.84 11.34 2.68
C GLU A 156 17.31 10.79 1.32
N ASP A 157 18.15 9.76 1.31
CA ASP A 157 18.60 9.10 0.07
C ASP A 157 17.44 8.39 -0.63
N LEU A 158 16.56 7.74 0.13
CA LEU A 158 15.34 7.14 -0.41
C LEU A 158 14.44 8.20 -1.03
N LEU A 159 14.15 9.28 -0.31
CA LEU A 159 13.30 10.38 -0.81
C LEU A 159 13.89 11.01 -2.07
N SER A 160 15.19 11.26 -2.11
CA SER A 160 15.90 11.76 -3.29
C SER A 160 15.73 10.82 -4.49
N SER A 161 15.95 9.52 -4.28
CA SER A 161 15.79 8.52 -5.35
C SER A 161 14.34 8.42 -5.85
N LEU A 162 13.35 8.63 -4.98
CA LEU A 162 11.94 8.68 -5.37
C LEU A 162 11.62 9.94 -6.18
N HIS A 163 12.22 11.08 -5.84
CA HIS A 163 12.09 12.31 -6.63
C HIS A 163 12.69 12.16 -8.02
N ASP A 164 13.85 11.50 -8.15
CA ASP A 164 14.45 11.20 -9.44
C ASP A 164 13.48 10.36 -10.30
N ALA A 165 12.88 9.32 -9.72
CA ALA A 165 11.88 8.50 -10.41
C ALA A 165 10.63 9.29 -10.82
N ILE A 166 10.16 10.22 -10.00
CA ILE A 166 9.03 11.11 -10.32
C ILE A 166 9.39 12.06 -11.46
N SER A 167 10.64 12.52 -11.54
CA SER A 167 11.10 13.44 -12.57
C SER A 167 11.19 12.81 -13.96
N MET A 168 11.08 11.49 -14.06
CA MET A 168 11.10 10.74 -15.33
C MET A 168 9.71 10.60 -15.98
N ILE A 169 8.66 11.07 -15.33
CA ILE A 169 7.27 11.03 -15.84
C ILE A 169 6.76 12.43 -16.13
#